data_7fa256041c2e5f54c5d21860e6ce6f71
#
_entry.id   7fa256041c2e5f54c5d21860e6ce6f71
#
_cell.length_a   1.000
_cell.length_b   1.000
_cell.length_c   1.000
_cell.angle_alpha   90.00
_cell.angle_beta   90.00
_cell.angle_gamma   90.00
#
_symmetry.space_group_name_H-M   'P 1'
#
loop_
_entity.id
_entity.type
_entity.pdbx_description
1 polymer ?
#
loop_
_entity_poly.entity_id
_entity_poly.type
_entity_poly.pdbx_seq_one_letter_code
_entity_poly.pdbx_strand_id
1 'polypeptide(L)'
;MSAILIKNARIWTNSNSNGNGNGAGLIEKGFVLIEGDKITRVGGMEECPEPPEGAETSTIDAGGRLLLPGFVCAHTHLYSALARGLTLPGVSPNSFGEILKQFWWRLDKALDPESIYYSALVGGIEFIRSGVTTIIDHHASPNSIRGSLKTI
;
A
#
# COMPACT_ATOMS: atom_id res chain seq x y z
N MET A 1 -16.86 -20.06 0.85
CA MET A 1 -15.76 -19.09 1.02
C MET A 1 -15.35 -18.63 -0.37
N SER A 2 -14.97 -17.37 -0.51
CA SER A 2 -14.44 -16.88 -1.79
C SER A 2 -12.97 -17.26 -1.94
N ALA A 3 -12.54 -17.59 -3.16
CA ALA A 3 -11.15 -17.84 -3.47
C ALA A 3 -10.73 -17.01 -4.70
N ILE A 4 -9.44 -16.69 -4.77
CA ILE A 4 -8.81 -16.05 -5.93
C ILE A 4 -7.61 -16.90 -6.34
N LEU A 5 -7.59 -17.34 -7.59
CA LEU A 5 -6.47 -18.08 -8.18
C LEU A 5 -5.80 -17.22 -9.24
N ILE A 6 -4.59 -16.77 -8.96
CA ILE A 6 -3.77 -16.01 -9.92
C ILE A 6 -2.85 -17.00 -10.62
N LYS A 7 -2.89 -17.05 -11.95
CA LYS A 7 -2.11 -17.97 -12.80
C LYS A 7 -1.15 -17.23 -13.71
N ASN A 8 -0.15 -17.95 -14.21
CA ASN A 8 0.80 -17.48 -15.22
C ASN A 8 1.53 -16.20 -14.80
N ALA A 9 1.86 -16.03 -13.52
CA ALA A 9 2.62 -14.92 -13.01
C ALA A 9 4.12 -15.23 -12.93
N ARG A 10 4.97 -14.23 -13.11
CA ARG A 10 6.34 -14.23 -12.57
C ARG A 10 6.25 -13.77 -11.12
N ILE A 11 6.62 -14.61 -10.15
CA ILE A 11 6.35 -14.33 -8.74
C ILE A 11 7.65 -14.09 -8.01
N TRP A 12 7.77 -12.91 -7.39
CA TRP A 12 8.83 -12.61 -6.45
C TRP A 12 8.30 -12.78 -5.02
N THR A 13 8.75 -13.83 -4.33
CA THR A 13 8.24 -14.16 -2.97
C THR A 13 8.92 -13.37 -1.85
N ASN A 14 10.00 -12.67 -2.14
CA ASN A 14 10.86 -12.01 -1.14
C ASN A 14 11.36 -12.95 -0.02
N SER A 15 11.34 -14.28 -0.27
CA SER A 15 11.84 -15.27 0.66
C SER A 15 13.12 -15.88 0.12
N ASN A 16 14.12 -16.07 0.98
CA ASN A 16 15.36 -16.78 0.64
C ASN A 16 15.16 -18.33 0.63
N SER A 17 13.94 -18.79 0.80
CA SER A 17 13.59 -20.19 0.96
C SER A 17 13.09 -20.83 -0.33
N ASN A 18 13.90 -20.81 -1.38
CA ASN A 18 13.84 -21.92 -2.32
C ASN A 18 14.69 -23.03 -1.67
N GLY A 19 14.09 -24.16 -1.30
CA GLY A 19 14.77 -25.29 -0.64
C GLY A 19 16.04 -25.81 -1.34
N ASN A 20 16.53 -25.15 -2.36
CA ASN A 20 17.72 -25.45 -3.14
C ASN A 20 18.83 -24.38 -3.04
N GLY A 21 18.78 -23.43 -2.10
CA GLY A 21 19.93 -22.59 -1.75
C GLY A 21 20.43 -21.58 -2.80
N ASN A 22 19.80 -21.47 -3.95
CA ASN A 22 20.18 -20.53 -5.01
C ASN A 22 19.26 -19.35 -5.07
N GLY A 23 19.60 -18.28 -4.36
CA GLY A 23 19.23 -16.87 -4.53
C GLY A 23 17.79 -16.52 -4.91
N ALA A 24 17.28 -15.49 -4.27
CA ALA A 24 16.06 -14.73 -4.59
C ALA A 24 14.86 -15.55 -5.10
N GLY A 25 13.82 -15.63 -4.29
CA GLY A 25 12.57 -16.37 -4.54
C GLY A 25 11.78 -15.93 -5.76
N LEU A 26 12.35 -16.05 -6.96
CA LEU A 26 11.68 -15.80 -8.24
C LEU A 26 11.17 -17.11 -8.81
N ILE A 27 9.86 -17.18 -9.06
CA ILE A 27 9.20 -18.26 -9.82
C ILE A 27 8.85 -17.66 -11.18
N GLU A 28 9.46 -18.16 -12.25
CA GLU A 28 9.31 -17.59 -13.59
C GLU A 28 7.91 -17.76 -14.18
N LYS A 29 7.23 -18.85 -13.86
CA LYS A 29 5.84 -19.09 -14.23
C LYS A 29 5.15 -19.82 -13.08
N GLY A 30 4.34 -19.09 -12.35
CA GLY A 30 3.75 -19.61 -11.12
C GLY A 30 2.30 -19.21 -10.93
N PHE A 31 1.77 -19.66 -9.78
CA PHE A 31 0.43 -19.35 -9.31
C PHE A 31 0.44 -18.90 -7.86
N VAL A 32 -0.61 -18.18 -7.48
CA VAL A 32 -0.96 -17.86 -6.10
C VAL A 32 -2.42 -18.20 -5.88
N LEU A 33 -2.71 -19.00 -4.85
CA LEU A 33 -4.07 -19.28 -4.38
C LEU A 33 -4.32 -18.49 -3.10
N ILE A 34 -5.41 -17.74 -3.09
CA ILE A 34 -5.90 -16.96 -1.95
C ILE A 34 -7.27 -17.52 -1.57
N GLU A 35 -7.44 -17.90 -0.30
CA GLU A 35 -8.70 -18.39 0.24
C GLU A 35 -9.10 -17.49 1.42
N GLY A 36 -10.24 -16.81 1.27
CA GLY A 36 -10.63 -15.77 2.20
C GLY A 36 -9.63 -14.59 2.19
N ASP A 37 -8.96 -14.38 3.31
CA ASP A 37 -7.99 -13.29 3.53
C ASP A 37 -6.53 -13.75 3.53
N LYS A 38 -6.26 -15.02 3.15
CA LYS A 38 -4.93 -15.62 3.25
C LYS A 38 -4.44 -16.18 1.92
N ILE A 39 -3.15 -15.98 1.66
CA ILE A 39 -2.43 -16.74 0.64
C ILE A 39 -2.19 -18.15 1.21
N THR A 40 -2.82 -19.14 0.61
CA THR A 40 -2.74 -20.53 1.09
C THR A 40 -1.74 -21.37 0.31
N ARG A 41 -1.49 -21.04 -0.95
CA ARG A 41 -0.49 -21.72 -1.78
C ARG A 41 0.19 -20.75 -2.75
N VAL A 42 1.48 -20.97 -2.94
CA VAL A 42 2.32 -20.34 -3.97
C VAL A 42 3.23 -21.40 -4.55
N GLY A 43 3.36 -21.48 -5.86
CA GLY A 43 4.23 -22.48 -6.49
C GLY A 43 4.38 -22.30 -8.00
N GLY A 44 5.09 -23.21 -8.64
CA GLY A 44 5.19 -23.29 -10.09
C GLY A 44 3.88 -23.73 -10.72
N MET A 45 3.67 -23.43 -12.00
CA MET A 45 2.42 -23.78 -12.69
C MET A 45 2.18 -25.28 -12.78
N GLU A 46 3.23 -26.09 -12.72
CA GLU A 46 3.15 -27.55 -12.67
C GLU A 46 2.45 -28.09 -11.41
N GLU A 47 2.44 -27.29 -10.34
CA GLU A 47 1.77 -27.60 -9.07
C GLU A 47 0.45 -26.84 -8.88
N CYS A 48 0.00 -26.13 -9.93
CA CYS A 48 -1.19 -25.30 -9.84
C CYS A 48 -2.44 -26.15 -9.57
N PRO A 49 -3.16 -25.89 -8.46
CA PRO A 49 -4.36 -26.67 -8.17
C PRO A 49 -5.51 -26.31 -9.11
N GLU A 50 -6.47 -27.23 -9.23
CA GLU A 50 -7.79 -26.84 -9.68
C GLU A 50 -8.46 -25.90 -8.66
N PRO A 51 -9.36 -25.03 -9.10
CA PRO A 51 -10.13 -24.19 -8.19
C PRO A 51 -10.82 -25.02 -7.12
N PRO A 52 -10.87 -24.56 -5.85
CA PRO A 52 -11.52 -25.29 -4.77
C PRO A 52 -13.01 -25.56 -5.08
N GLU A 53 -13.43 -26.81 -4.94
CA GLU A 53 -14.83 -27.20 -5.11
C GLU A 53 -15.73 -26.48 -4.10
N GLY A 54 -16.88 -25.99 -4.55
CA GLY A 54 -17.88 -25.32 -3.71
C GLY A 54 -17.50 -23.91 -3.25
N ALA A 55 -16.36 -23.39 -3.67
CA ALA A 55 -16.00 -21.98 -3.46
C ALA A 55 -16.31 -21.16 -4.73
N GLU A 56 -16.84 -19.94 -4.53
CA GLU A 56 -16.88 -18.95 -5.61
C GLU A 56 -15.43 -18.49 -5.90
N THR A 57 -14.84 -19.03 -6.97
CA THR A 57 -13.43 -18.79 -7.30
C THR A 57 -13.31 -17.84 -8.49
N SER A 58 -12.62 -16.72 -8.27
CA SER A 58 -12.19 -15.82 -9.33
C SER A 58 -10.80 -16.23 -9.83
N THR A 59 -10.67 -16.46 -11.14
CA THR A 59 -9.37 -16.77 -11.75
C THR A 59 -8.84 -15.54 -12.49
N ILE A 60 -7.58 -15.18 -12.21
CA ILE A 60 -6.86 -14.07 -12.85
C ILE A 60 -5.68 -14.66 -13.63
N ASP A 61 -5.64 -14.46 -14.93
CA ASP A 61 -4.44 -14.74 -15.73
C ASP A 61 -3.52 -13.51 -15.72
N ALA A 62 -2.37 -13.64 -15.08
CA ALA A 62 -1.38 -12.58 -15.01
C ALA A 62 -0.64 -12.34 -16.33
N GLY A 63 -0.69 -13.29 -17.29
CA GLY A 63 -0.10 -13.14 -18.61
C GLY A 63 1.41 -12.87 -18.58
N GLY A 64 2.14 -13.49 -17.67
CA GLY A 64 3.59 -13.30 -17.47
C GLY A 64 3.97 -12.02 -16.71
N ARG A 65 3.01 -11.26 -16.18
CA ARG A 65 3.30 -10.07 -15.37
C ARG A 65 3.95 -10.45 -14.04
N LEU A 66 4.75 -9.53 -13.52
CA LEU A 66 5.40 -9.69 -12.22
C LEU A 66 4.39 -9.53 -11.10
N LEU A 67 4.32 -10.51 -10.21
CA LEU A 67 3.55 -10.50 -8.98
C LEU A 67 4.51 -10.35 -7.79
N LEU A 68 4.24 -9.38 -6.95
CA LEU A 68 5.06 -9.01 -5.79
C LEU A 68 4.21 -9.01 -4.53
N PRO A 69 4.81 -9.21 -3.35
CA PRO A 69 4.18 -8.79 -2.10
C PRO A 69 3.83 -7.30 -2.15
N GLY A 70 2.76 -6.90 -1.45
CA GLY A 70 2.40 -5.50 -1.35
C GLY A 70 3.53 -4.64 -0.80
N PHE A 71 3.65 -3.42 -1.30
CA PHE A 71 4.70 -2.50 -0.87
C PHE A 71 4.44 -1.97 0.54
N VAL A 72 5.53 -1.71 1.25
CA VAL A 72 5.51 -1.03 2.56
C VAL A 72 5.98 0.41 2.36
N CYS A 73 5.13 1.38 2.67
CA CYS A 73 5.51 2.79 2.74
C CYS A 73 5.87 3.12 4.19
N ALA A 74 7.17 3.20 4.48
CA ALA A 74 7.67 3.41 5.83
C ALA A 74 7.67 4.88 6.27
N HIS A 75 7.25 5.82 5.40
CA HIS A 75 7.17 7.24 5.72
C HIS A 75 6.06 7.89 4.90
N THR A 76 4.99 8.33 5.58
CA THR A 76 3.87 9.04 4.95
C THR A 76 3.20 10.01 5.91
N HIS A 77 2.39 10.89 5.35
CA HIS A 77 1.62 11.91 6.05
C HIS A 77 0.22 11.98 5.43
N LEU A 78 -0.66 11.05 5.80
CA LEU A 78 -2.02 10.96 5.25
C LEU A 78 -2.82 12.24 5.48
N TYR A 79 -2.66 12.86 6.64
CA TYR A 79 -3.39 14.09 7.01
C TYR A 79 -3.18 15.26 6.04
N SER A 80 -2.08 15.27 5.30
CA SER A 80 -1.69 16.35 4.40
C SER A 80 -1.68 15.98 2.91
N ALA A 81 -2.26 14.85 2.52
CA ALA A 81 -2.26 14.39 1.14
C ALA A 81 -2.91 15.38 0.18
N LEU A 82 -3.95 16.11 0.61
CA LEU A 82 -4.61 17.16 -0.18
C LEU A 82 -3.81 18.45 -0.29
N ALA A 83 -2.72 18.61 0.48
CA ALA A 83 -1.84 19.79 0.37
C ALA A 83 -0.88 19.71 -0.82
N ARG A 84 -0.92 18.63 -1.60
CA ARG A 84 -0.10 18.49 -2.81
C ARG A 84 -0.36 19.64 -3.78
N GLY A 85 0.70 20.37 -4.14
CA GLY A 85 0.62 21.51 -5.04
C GLY A 85 0.15 22.82 -4.38
N LEU A 86 -0.11 22.82 -3.06
CA LEU A 86 -0.43 24.05 -2.34
C LEU A 86 0.78 24.99 -2.36
N THR A 87 0.56 26.21 -2.81
CA THR A 87 1.52 27.31 -2.76
C THR A 87 1.00 28.41 -1.86
N LEU A 88 1.87 28.99 -1.04
CA LEU A 88 1.51 30.12 -0.20
C LEU A 88 2.21 31.38 -0.72
N PRO A 89 1.47 32.45 -1.07
CA PRO A 89 2.07 33.70 -1.51
C PRO A 89 3.08 34.26 -0.50
N GLY A 90 4.23 34.70 -0.98
CA GLY A 90 5.28 35.29 -0.15
C GLY A 90 6.09 34.28 0.69
N VAL A 91 5.90 32.98 0.49
CA VAL A 91 6.69 31.94 1.14
C VAL A 91 7.85 31.52 0.22
N SER A 92 9.07 31.79 0.67
CA SER A 92 10.31 31.41 -0.03
C SER A 92 11.35 30.93 0.99
N PRO A 93 11.20 29.70 1.52
CA PRO A 93 12.08 29.20 2.56
C PRO A 93 13.45 28.83 2.02
N ASN A 94 14.51 29.18 2.74
CA ASN A 94 15.90 28.87 2.40
C ASN A 94 16.47 27.71 3.21
N SER A 95 15.68 27.16 4.14
CA SER A 95 16.08 26.04 5.00
C SER A 95 14.90 25.16 5.36
N PHE A 96 15.17 23.90 5.75
CA PHE A 96 14.12 22.99 6.21
C PHE A 96 13.34 23.56 7.42
N GLY A 97 14.03 24.21 8.36
CA GLY A 97 13.36 24.85 9.50
C GLY A 97 12.42 25.97 9.10
N GLU A 98 12.73 26.70 8.04
CA GLU A 98 11.85 27.72 7.46
C GLU A 98 10.66 27.10 6.73
N ILE A 99 10.85 26.00 5.99
CA ILE A 99 9.74 25.23 5.39
C ILE A 99 8.75 24.80 6.47
N LEU A 100 9.25 24.26 7.58
CA LEU A 100 8.39 23.88 8.69
C LEU A 100 7.59 25.07 9.23
N LYS A 101 8.26 26.18 9.55
CA LYS A 101 7.61 27.36 10.15
C LYS A 101 6.65 28.09 9.20
N GLN A 102 7.07 28.26 7.94
CA GLN A 102 6.34 29.10 6.97
C GLN A 102 5.23 28.33 6.26
N PHE A 103 5.34 27.00 6.17
CA PHE A 103 4.38 26.16 5.44
C PHE A 103 3.75 25.09 6.34
N TRP A 104 4.49 24.07 6.76
CA TRP A 104 3.92 22.88 7.38
C TRP A 104 3.19 23.17 8.70
N TRP A 105 3.80 23.90 9.64
CA TRP A 105 3.15 24.21 10.91
C TRP A 105 1.93 25.12 10.77
N ARG A 106 1.84 25.88 9.70
CA ARG A 106 0.64 26.67 9.39
C ARG A 106 -0.47 25.76 8.87
N LEU A 107 -0.13 24.81 7.95
CA LEU A 107 -1.06 23.80 7.47
C LEU A 107 -1.57 22.95 8.64
N ASP A 108 -0.67 22.38 9.44
CA ASP A 108 -1.00 21.50 10.57
C ASP A 108 -2.01 22.16 11.54
N LYS A 109 -1.87 23.47 11.78
CA LYS A 109 -2.77 24.25 12.64
C LYS A 109 -4.10 24.58 11.97
N ALA A 110 -4.17 24.58 10.64
CA ALA A 110 -5.37 24.90 9.88
C ALA A 110 -6.28 23.68 9.65
N LEU A 111 -5.77 22.48 9.85
CA LEU A 111 -6.52 21.25 9.63
C LEU A 111 -7.65 21.08 10.65
N ASP A 112 -8.81 20.72 10.14
CA ASP A 112 -9.99 20.30 10.89
C ASP A 112 -10.27 18.80 10.66
N PRO A 113 -11.22 18.20 11.40
CA PRO A 113 -11.53 16.78 11.26
C PRO A 113 -11.97 16.39 9.86
N GLU A 114 -12.66 17.26 9.13
CA GLU A 114 -13.15 16.98 7.77
C GLU A 114 -12.00 16.94 6.76
N SER A 115 -11.11 17.93 6.79
CA SER A 115 -9.93 17.97 5.92
C SER A 115 -8.98 16.82 6.18
N ILE A 116 -8.79 16.39 7.43
CA ILE A 116 -8.02 15.20 7.80
C ILE A 116 -8.66 13.95 7.20
N TYR A 117 -9.98 13.79 7.35
CA TYR A 117 -10.70 12.62 6.82
C TYR A 117 -10.54 12.48 5.31
N TYR A 118 -10.86 13.53 4.55
CA TYR A 118 -10.75 13.47 3.09
C TYR A 118 -9.32 13.35 2.61
N SER A 119 -8.37 13.97 3.30
CA SER A 119 -6.95 13.82 3.00
C SER A 119 -6.48 12.39 3.18
N ALA A 120 -6.86 11.75 4.30
CA ALA A 120 -6.53 10.35 4.58
C ALA A 120 -7.19 9.42 3.56
N LEU A 121 -8.45 9.66 3.22
CA LEU A 121 -9.19 8.86 2.23
C LEU A 121 -8.53 8.91 0.85
N VAL A 122 -8.18 10.11 0.36
CA VAL A 122 -7.50 10.27 -0.93
C VAL A 122 -6.12 9.63 -0.91
N GLY A 123 -5.33 9.87 0.14
CA GLY A 123 -4.03 9.23 0.32
C GLY A 123 -4.12 7.71 0.36
N GLY A 124 -5.08 7.16 1.09
CA GLY A 124 -5.34 5.72 1.18
C GLY A 124 -5.69 5.10 -0.18
N ILE A 125 -6.55 5.76 -0.97
CA ILE A 125 -6.90 5.31 -2.33
C ILE A 125 -5.65 5.28 -3.22
N GLU A 126 -4.81 6.30 -3.17
CA GLU A 126 -3.57 6.34 -3.96
C GLU A 126 -2.59 5.23 -3.53
N PHE A 127 -2.49 4.91 -2.24
CA PHE A 127 -1.69 3.79 -1.75
C PHE A 127 -2.20 2.46 -2.30
N ILE A 128 -3.50 2.19 -2.22
CA ILE A 128 -4.12 0.97 -2.77
C ILE A 128 -3.84 0.85 -4.28
N ARG A 129 -4.06 1.94 -5.03
CA ARG A 129 -3.81 1.97 -6.48
C ARG A 129 -2.34 1.76 -6.86
N SER A 130 -1.44 2.11 -5.96
CA SER A 130 0.01 1.94 -6.13
C SER A 130 0.54 0.60 -5.61
N GLY A 131 -0.34 -0.28 -5.11
CA GLY A 131 0.04 -1.60 -4.58
C GLY A 131 0.68 -1.54 -3.19
N VAL A 132 0.50 -0.44 -2.46
CA VAL A 132 0.94 -0.33 -1.06
C VAL A 132 -0.10 -0.97 -0.16
N THR A 133 0.33 -1.90 0.70
CA THR A 133 -0.53 -2.64 1.63
C THR A 133 -0.24 -2.35 3.09
N THR A 134 0.87 -1.68 3.37
CA THR A 134 1.29 -1.33 4.73
C THR A 134 1.89 0.06 4.72
N ILE A 135 1.47 0.88 5.67
CA ILE A 135 2.00 2.23 5.84
C ILE A 135 2.44 2.48 7.27
N ILE A 136 3.45 3.33 7.43
CA ILE A 136 3.80 3.95 8.71
C ILE A 136 3.50 5.43 8.56
N ASP A 137 2.39 5.87 9.16
CA ASP A 137 1.93 7.24 9.07
C ASP A 137 2.48 8.08 10.23
N HIS A 138 2.90 9.30 9.92
CA HIS A 138 3.22 10.33 10.90
C HIS A 138 2.18 11.43 10.82
N HIS A 139 1.41 11.61 11.89
CA HIS A 139 0.28 12.51 11.96
C HIS A 139 0.60 13.79 12.76
N ALA A 140 0.21 14.95 12.23
CA ALA A 140 0.31 16.24 12.90
C ALA A 140 -0.95 17.07 12.67
N SER A 141 -1.76 17.25 13.72
CA SER A 141 -2.95 18.11 13.70
C SER A 141 -3.18 18.74 15.09
N PRO A 142 -2.34 19.71 15.51
CA PRO A 142 -2.33 20.21 16.88
C PRO A 142 -3.64 20.84 17.33
N ASN A 143 -4.46 21.35 16.40
CA ASN A 143 -5.78 21.93 16.71
C ASN A 143 -6.93 20.92 16.55
N SER A 144 -6.65 19.67 16.12
CA SER A 144 -7.64 18.62 15.91
C SER A 144 -7.16 17.27 16.46
N ILE A 145 -6.62 17.26 17.70
CA ILE A 145 -6.01 16.06 18.29
C ILE A 145 -7.03 14.98 18.57
N ARG A 146 -8.19 15.36 19.17
CA ARG A 146 -9.19 14.39 19.61
C ARG A 146 -9.83 13.67 18.44
N GLY A 147 -9.59 12.37 18.34
CA GLY A 147 -10.20 11.49 17.34
C GLY A 147 -9.46 11.45 16.00
N SER A 148 -8.46 12.29 15.75
CA SER A 148 -7.77 12.34 14.45
C SER A 148 -7.13 11.00 14.05
N LEU A 149 -6.51 10.27 14.99
CA LEU A 149 -5.94 8.94 14.73
C LEU A 149 -6.99 7.85 14.46
N LYS A 150 -8.26 8.09 14.78
CA LYS A 150 -9.35 7.17 14.41
C LYS A 150 -9.92 7.49 13.04
N THR A 151 -9.69 8.70 12.57
CA THR A 151 -10.15 9.18 11.28
C THR A 151 -9.25 8.66 10.15
N ILE A 152 -7.98 8.49 10.44
CA ILE A 152 -6.99 7.87 9.56
C ILE A 152 -7.02 6.35 9.68
#